data_50951d98064a037b43c7e9bea6bd7350
#
_entry.id   50951d98064a037b43c7e9bea6bd7350
#
_cell.length_a   1.000
_cell.length_b   1.000
_cell.length_c   1.000
_cell.angle_alpha   90.00
_cell.angle_beta   90.00
_cell.angle_gamma   90.00
#
_symmetry.space_group_name_H-M   'P 1'
#
loop_
_entity.id
_entity.type
_entity.pdbx_description
1 polymer ?
#
loop_
_entity_poly.entity_id
_entity_poly.type
_entity_poly.pdbx_seq_one_letter_code
_entity_poly.pdbx_strand_id
1 'polypeptide(L)'
;MKLSVRALTIVSALLWGGGMLLVGIVNLVSPAYGVAFLQMVSSVYPGFDASRTLGDVLVGTIYALVDGAVCGFLFAWLYNRFADGVTQPLAR
;
A
#
# COMPACT_ATOMS: atom_id res chain seq x y z
N MET A 1 7.27 12.38 -20.20
CA MET A 1 7.94 11.64 -19.14
C MET A 1 7.07 10.48 -18.66
N LYS A 2 7.66 9.33 -18.50
CA LYS A 2 6.92 8.15 -18.06
C LYS A 2 7.47 7.61 -16.78
N LEU A 3 6.60 6.98 -16.02
CA LEU A 3 6.99 6.28 -14.80
C LEU A 3 7.33 4.83 -15.13
N SER A 4 8.31 4.30 -14.42
CA SER A 4 8.59 2.88 -14.50
C SER A 4 7.48 2.12 -13.75
N VAL A 5 6.68 1.37 -14.49
CA VAL A 5 5.59 0.59 -13.88
C VAL A 5 6.15 -0.40 -12.86
N ARG A 6 7.22 -1.09 -13.23
CA ARG A 6 7.83 -2.07 -12.34
C ARG A 6 8.34 -1.43 -11.06
N ALA A 7 9.08 -0.33 -11.20
CA ALA A 7 9.66 0.34 -10.04
C ALA A 7 8.57 0.88 -9.13
N LEU A 8 7.54 1.50 -9.69
CA LEU A 8 6.48 2.07 -8.87
C LEU A 8 5.65 0.98 -8.19
N THR A 9 5.44 -0.13 -8.87
CA THR A 9 4.75 -1.28 -8.26
C THR A 9 5.52 -1.76 -7.03
N ILE A 10 6.82 -1.92 -7.14
CA ILE A 10 7.66 -2.41 -6.04
C ILE A 10 7.70 -1.38 -4.90
N VAL A 11 7.93 -0.12 -5.24
CA VAL A 11 8.03 0.93 -4.21
C VAL A 11 6.71 1.09 -3.47
N SER A 12 5.59 1.10 -4.19
CA SER A 12 4.28 1.23 -3.54
C SER A 12 3.97 0.05 -2.65
N ALA A 13 4.31 -1.17 -3.09
CA ALA A 13 4.13 -2.35 -2.25
C ALA A 13 4.95 -2.25 -0.98
N LEU A 14 6.21 -1.85 -1.10
CA LEU A 14 7.10 -1.75 0.07
C LEU A 14 6.67 -0.65 1.02
N LEU A 15 6.25 0.50 0.49
CA LEU A 15 5.80 1.60 1.34
C LEU A 15 4.51 1.25 2.08
N TRP A 16 3.53 0.71 1.38
CA TRP A 16 2.26 0.39 2.00
C TRP A 16 2.38 -0.81 2.94
N GLY A 17 3.06 -1.86 2.47
CA GLY A 17 3.30 -3.05 3.29
C GLY A 17 4.18 -2.74 4.50
N GLY A 18 5.24 -1.97 4.29
CA GLY A 18 6.12 -1.55 5.38
C GLY A 18 5.41 -0.66 6.38
N GLY A 19 4.56 0.25 5.90
CA GLY A 19 3.77 1.10 6.78
C GLY A 19 2.80 0.28 7.61
N MET A 20 2.12 -0.67 7.01
CA MET A 20 1.20 -1.55 7.71
C MET A 20 1.93 -2.38 8.76
N LEU A 21 3.08 -2.93 8.39
CA LEU A 21 3.90 -3.71 9.32
C LEU A 21 4.33 -2.85 10.51
N LEU A 22 4.80 -1.64 10.23
CA LEU A 22 5.26 -0.74 11.29
C LEU A 22 4.13 -0.41 12.26
N VAL A 23 2.97 -0.02 11.74
CA VAL A 23 1.82 0.32 12.59
C VAL A 23 1.40 -0.90 13.39
N GLY A 24 1.37 -2.08 12.78
CA GLY A 24 0.99 -3.29 13.47
C GLY A 24 1.94 -3.64 14.61
N ILE A 25 3.23 -3.55 14.37
CA ILE A 25 4.25 -3.86 15.39
C ILE A 25 4.18 -2.86 16.54
N VAL A 26 4.07 -1.56 16.23
CA VAL A 26 3.98 -0.55 17.28
C VAL A 26 2.70 -0.75 18.09
N ASN A 27 1.60 -1.14 17.46
CA ASN A 27 0.36 -1.43 18.18
C ASN A 27 0.52 -2.62 19.14
N LEU A 28 1.35 -3.60 18.80
CA LEU A 28 1.61 -4.71 19.73
C LEU A 28 2.27 -4.22 21.01
N VAL A 29 3.13 -3.21 20.91
CA VAL A 29 3.85 -2.66 22.05
C VAL A 29 2.99 -1.60 22.76
N SER A 30 2.30 -0.76 21.98
CA SER A 30 1.50 0.34 22.50
C SER A 30 0.06 0.17 22.00
N PRO A 31 -0.83 -0.41 22.83
CA PRO A 31 -2.17 -0.79 22.37
C PRO A 31 -3.03 0.36 21.83
N ALA A 32 -2.77 1.57 22.30
CA ALA A 32 -3.56 2.72 21.84
C ALA A 32 -3.12 3.24 20.46
N TYR A 33 -1.93 2.83 20.01
CA TYR A 33 -1.38 3.36 18.77
C TYR A 33 -2.06 2.73 17.56
N GLY A 34 -2.51 3.57 16.66
CA GLY A 34 -3.02 3.12 15.37
C GLY A 34 -4.32 2.34 15.41
N VAL A 35 -5.06 2.38 16.51
CA VAL A 35 -6.29 1.58 16.66
C VAL A 35 -7.29 1.91 15.58
N ALA A 36 -7.56 3.18 15.33
CA ALA A 36 -8.56 3.57 14.34
C ALA A 36 -8.13 3.15 12.93
N PHE A 37 -6.84 3.31 12.62
CA PHE A 37 -6.30 2.88 11.35
C PHE A 37 -6.46 1.37 11.16
N LEU A 38 -6.09 0.58 12.16
CA LEU A 38 -6.18 -0.86 12.07
C LEU A 38 -7.62 -1.34 11.99
N GLN A 39 -8.54 -0.68 12.68
CA GLN A 39 -9.97 -1.02 12.58
C GLN A 39 -10.51 -0.70 11.20
N MET A 40 -10.09 0.41 10.60
CA MET A 40 -10.47 0.73 9.24
C MET A 40 -9.95 -0.34 8.28
N VAL A 41 -8.70 -0.73 8.44
CA VAL A 41 -8.09 -1.75 7.58
C VAL A 41 -8.82 -3.08 7.74
N SER A 42 -9.23 -3.43 8.95
CA SER A 42 -9.93 -4.70 9.18
C SER A 42 -11.27 -4.74 8.46
N SER A 43 -11.86 -3.60 8.16
CA SER A 43 -13.11 -3.57 7.42
C SER A 43 -12.90 -3.78 5.92
N VAL A 44 -11.66 -3.64 5.45
CA VAL A 44 -11.32 -3.77 4.03
C VAL A 44 -10.64 -5.10 3.74
N TYR A 45 -9.83 -5.60 4.66
CA TYR A 45 -9.03 -6.81 4.46
C TYR A 45 -9.69 -8.01 5.15
N PRO A 46 -10.36 -8.90 4.39
CA PRO A 46 -10.98 -10.08 5.00
C PRO A 46 -9.93 -10.94 5.69
N GLY A 47 -10.24 -11.39 6.90
CA GLY A 47 -9.31 -12.21 7.67
C GLY A 47 -8.35 -11.44 8.55
N PHE A 48 -8.28 -10.12 8.41
CA PHE A 48 -7.50 -9.28 9.30
C PHE A 48 -8.46 -8.69 10.34
N ASP A 49 -8.26 -9.06 11.60
CA ASP A 49 -9.23 -8.74 12.66
C ASP A 49 -8.77 -7.64 13.61
N ALA A 50 -7.58 -7.11 13.42
CA ALA A 50 -7.00 -6.09 14.30
C ALA A 50 -6.97 -6.54 15.76
N SER A 51 -6.67 -7.82 16.01
CA SER A 51 -6.74 -8.42 17.34
C SER A 51 -5.44 -8.28 18.13
N ARG A 52 -4.49 -7.50 17.64
CA ARG A 52 -3.21 -7.28 18.31
C ARG A 52 -2.44 -8.57 18.51
N THR A 53 -2.35 -9.36 17.46
CA THR A 53 -1.50 -10.57 17.47
C THR A 53 -0.49 -10.46 16.33
N LEU A 54 0.64 -11.14 16.49
CA LEU A 54 1.64 -11.17 15.43
C LEU A 54 1.05 -11.78 14.16
N GLY A 55 0.18 -12.80 14.32
CA GLY A 55 -0.49 -13.40 13.16
C GLY A 55 -1.29 -12.38 12.38
N ASP A 56 -2.06 -11.52 13.05
CA ASP A 56 -2.81 -10.48 12.39
C ASP A 56 -1.91 -9.46 11.73
N VAL A 57 -0.80 -9.09 12.36
CA VAL A 57 0.16 -8.17 11.77
C VAL A 57 0.67 -8.73 10.45
N LEU A 58 1.00 -10.01 10.42
CA LEU A 58 1.48 -10.66 9.21
C LEU A 58 0.41 -10.71 8.13
N VAL A 59 -0.82 -11.05 8.49
CA VAL A 59 -1.94 -11.07 7.54
C VAL A 59 -2.15 -9.69 6.94
N GLY A 60 -2.21 -8.66 7.78
CA GLY A 60 -2.40 -7.30 7.31
C GLY A 60 -1.26 -6.83 6.40
N THR A 61 -0.02 -7.21 6.75
CA THR A 61 1.15 -6.85 5.96
C THR A 61 1.10 -7.49 4.57
N ILE A 62 0.71 -8.77 4.49
CA ILE A 62 0.60 -9.45 3.21
C ILE A 62 -0.46 -8.76 2.34
N TYR A 63 -1.63 -8.47 2.91
CA TYR A 63 -2.66 -7.73 2.18
C TYR A 63 -2.14 -6.38 1.70
N ALA A 64 -1.42 -5.68 2.57
CA ALA A 64 -0.92 -4.35 2.24
C ALA A 64 0.12 -4.40 1.12
N LEU A 65 0.98 -5.43 1.11
CA LEU A 65 1.95 -5.61 0.03
C LEU A 65 1.25 -5.77 -1.31
N VAL A 66 0.23 -6.62 -1.35
CA VAL A 66 -0.53 -6.86 -2.59
C VAL A 66 -1.30 -5.60 -2.98
N ASP A 67 -1.97 -4.98 -2.02
CA ASP A 67 -2.74 -3.77 -2.26
C ASP A 67 -1.85 -2.64 -2.78
N GLY A 68 -0.71 -2.43 -2.13
CA GLY A 68 0.24 -1.41 -2.58
C GLY A 68 0.78 -1.69 -3.97
N ALA A 69 1.06 -2.96 -4.27
CA ALA A 69 1.54 -3.34 -5.60
C ALA A 69 0.49 -3.03 -6.66
N VAL A 70 -0.77 -3.40 -6.41
CA VAL A 70 -1.86 -3.13 -7.35
C VAL A 70 -2.05 -1.64 -7.54
N CYS A 71 -2.06 -0.88 -6.46
CA CYS A 71 -2.23 0.57 -6.54
C CYS A 71 -1.08 1.23 -7.29
N GLY A 72 0.15 0.81 -7.02
CA GLY A 72 1.31 1.35 -7.71
C GLY A 72 1.31 1.03 -9.19
N PHE A 73 0.94 -0.20 -9.54
CA PHE A 73 0.83 -0.61 -10.92
C PHE A 73 -0.22 0.24 -11.65
N LEU A 74 -1.41 0.36 -11.07
CA LEU A 74 -2.48 1.13 -11.69
C LEU A 74 -2.10 2.61 -11.80
N PHE A 75 -1.47 3.15 -10.77
CA PHE A 75 -1.05 4.55 -10.79
C PHE A 75 -0.07 4.80 -11.94
N ALA A 76 0.95 3.95 -12.07
CA ALA A 76 1.95 4.13 -13.10
C ALA A 76 1.36 3.94 -14.49
N TRP A 77 0.50 2.93 -14.64
CA TRP A 77 -0.14 2.66 -15.91
C TRP A 77 -1.02 3.83 -16.34
N LEU A 78 -1.87 4.32 -15.43
CA LEU A 78 -2.72 5.46 -15.73
C LEU A 78 -1.92 6.72 -16.00
N TYR A 79 -0.91 6.97 -15.17
CA TYR A 79 -0.06 8.14 -15.37
C TYR A 79 0.58 8.11 -16.76
N ASN A 80 1.16 6.98 -17.12
CA ASN A 80 1.85 6.87 -18.40
C ASN A 80 0.88 7.04 -19.56
N ARG A 81 -0.33 6.51 -19.43
CA ARG A 81 -1.33 6.63 -20.46
C ARG A 81 -1.74 8.09 -20.67
N PHE A 82 -2.00 8.80 -19.59
CA PHE A 82 -2.40 10.20 -19.68
C PHE A 82 -1.22 11.11 -19.98
N ALA A 83 -0.03 10.78 -19.50
CA ALA A 83 1.15 11.57 -19.79
C ALA A 83 1.48 11.53 -21.28
N ASP A 84 1.32 10.38 -21.92
CA ASP A 84 1.54 10.28 -23.35
C ASP A 84 0.60 11.20 -24.13
N GLY A 85 -0.67 11.25 -23.70
CA GLY A 85 -1.65 12.06 -24.40
C GLY A 85 -1.52 13.56 -24.13
N VAL A 86 -0.93 13.93 -22.99
CA VAL A 86 -0.87 15.33 -22.56
C VAL A 86 0.48 15.95 -22.84
N THR A 87 1.56 15.26 -22.50
CA THR A 87 2.89 15.86 -22.53
C THR A 87 3.65 15.58 -23.81
N GLN A 88 3.28 14.56 -24.53
CA GLN A 88 4.04 14.19 -25.71
C GLN A 88 4.14 15.30 -26.73
N PRO A 89 3.08 16.03 -27.06
CA PRO A 89 3.20 17.13 -27.99
C PRO A 89 4.13 18.23 -27.52
N LEU A 90 4.30 18.34 -26.21
CA LEU A 90 5.12 19.37 -25.60
C LEU A 90 6.56 18.94 -25.44
N ALA A 91 6.79 17.67 -25.37
CA ALA A 91 8.11 17.15 -25.07
C ALA A 91 9.07 17.21 -26.25
N ARG A 92 8.60 17.70 -27.35
CA ARG A 92 9.47 17.77 -28.51
C ARG A 92 10.36 18.88 -28.54
#